data_5406a25b416522215df96a506522e129
#
_entry.id   5406a25b416522215df96a506522e129
#
_cell.length_a   1.000
_cell.length_b   1.000
_cell.length_c   1.000
_cell.angle_alpha   90.00
_cell.angle_beta   90.00
_cell.angle_gamma   90.00
#
_symmetry.space_group_name_H-M   'P 1'
#
loop_
_entity.id
_entity.type
_entity.pdbx_description
1 polymer ?
#
loop_
_entity_poly.entity_id
_entity_poly.type
_entity_poly.pdbx_seq_one_letter_code
_entity_poly.pdbx_strand_id
1 'polypeptide(L)'
;MSWLDPSYSLQKPSRGLIRTSQFMIDNWAAAPVNGTVSNLLSVEDDFDLIRLVFGNDTAAVSVVNNVILAPTANPNDGVNPLNGSGAAVAWTQVTFNANGADVLPSATPAGGTVSLTIPAATNANSPVRMFSDWMRVSSLPRSDGGALRLLMVRQFTAVSGTSRMPFAQSVLQPWLIPAVNRGRVVQSYVQFNVDGVSTPANFNSAVPYWFVAPLAVQYYSRTRGATLSVFGDSITAGARSLADRSGWPFLAATSLSSPAHPVQLFNQGWTGQTGANIYANAVATVALSKPDVACFATWTPNDQPATQATADLSWSRAVELAEMARVAGAVPILITPIPYIGLTAAQEAFRLSVVNRALSTAASGSMLVADMNSALTNGAFPARILPQFDSGDGTHPNDAGYAAMAAVVTPVIRQALAL
;
A
#
# COMPACT_ATOMS: atom_id res chain seq x y z
N MET A 1 -20.33 -18.58 -23.73
CA MET A 1 -19.08 -17.96 -24.22
C MET A 1 -18.01 -18.25 -23.20
N SER A 2 -17.01 -19.07 -23.56
CA SER A 2 -15.88 -19.36 -22.67
C SER A 2 -14.95 -18.15 -22.66
N TRP A 3 -14.92 -17.44 -21.56
CA TRP A 3 -14.15 -16.23 -21.38
C TRP A 3 -12.66 -16.47 -21.05
N LEU A 4 -12.19 -17.70 -21.26
CA LEU A 4 -10.87 -18.09 -20.79
C LEU A 4 -10.13 -18.82 -21.91
N ASP A 5 -9.31 -18.08 -22.59
CA ASP A 5 -8.14 -18.65 -23.24
C ASP A 5 -7.06 -18.80 -22.13
N PRO A 6 -6.71 -20.03 -21.69
CA PRO A 6 -5.67 -20.25 -20.68
C PRO A 6 -4.30 -19.71 -21.09
N SER A 7 -4.09 -19.49 -22.38
CA SER A 7 -2.86 -18.89 -22.90
C SER A 7 -2.74 -17.39 -22.60
N TYR A 8 -3.86 -16.71 -22.28
CA TYR A 8 -3.86 -15.29 -21.94
C TYR A 8 -3.35 -15.02 -20.52
N SER A 9 -3.39 -16.01 -19.64
CA SER A 9 -3.04 -15.85 -18.22
C SER A 9 -1.55 -15.75 -17.94
N LEU A 10 -0.68 -16.07 -18.90
CA LEU A 10 0.77 -16.19 -18.67
C LEU A 10 1.63 -15.21 -19.50
N GLN A 11 1.04 -14.46 -20.42
CA GLN A 11 1.78 -13.39 -21.08
C GLN A 11 1.77 -12.18 -20.17
N LYS A 12 2.87 -11.96 -19.42
CA LYS A 12 3.13 -10.64 -18.81
C LYS A 12 2.98 -9.61 -19.92
N PRO A 13 2.02 -8.66 -19.81
CA PRO A 13 2.07 -7.51 -20.68
C PRO A 13 3.46 -6.89 -20.54
N SER A 14 4.04 -6.44 -21.65
CA SER A 14 5.25 -5.62 -21.66
C SER A 14 4.94 -4.27 -21.03
N ARG A 15 4.56 -4.28 -19.75
CA ARG A 15 4.26 -3.07 -19.00
C ARG A 15 5.55 -2.37 -18.72
N GLY A 16 5.48 -1.11 -18.94
CA GLY A 16 6.54 -0.20 -18.62
C GLY A 16 7.08 -0.51 -17.23
N LEU A 17 8.37 -0.34 -17.08
CA LEU A 17 9.15 -0.61 -15.87
C LEU A 17 8.78 0.32 -14.69
N ILE A 18 7.50 0.76 -14.62
CA ILE A 18 7.00 1.59 -13.51
C ILE A 18 6.55 0.64 -12.40
N ARG A 19 7.12 0.86 -11.22
CA ARG A 19 6.79 0.18 -9.98
C ARG A 19 6.17 1.16 -8.99
N THR A 20 5.25 0.68 -8.19
CA THR A 20 4.62 1.49 -7.15
C THR A 20 4.86 0.84 -5.80
N SER A 21 5.34 1.63 -4.87
CA SER A 21 5.50 1.28 -3.47
C SER A 21 4.67 2.22 -2.63
N GLN A 22 3.77 1.67 -1.83
CA GLN A 22 2.89 2.47 -0.99
C GLN A 22 3.23 2.29 0.48
N PHE A 23 3.11 3.38 1.20
CA PHE A 23 3.17 3.38 2.67
C PHE A 23 1.81 3.01 3.22
N MET A 24 1.79 2.23 4.28
CA MET A 24 0.54 1.87 4.95
C MET A 24 -0.11 3.13 5.52
N ILE A 25 -1.38 3.30 5.21
CA ILE A 25 -2.20 4.40 5.69
C ILE A 25 -3.36 3.76 6.44
N ASP A 26 -3.52 4.14 7.69
CA ASP A 26 -4.59 3.65 8.54
C ASP A 26 -5.72 4.68 8.70
N ASN A 27 -5.37 5.95 8.62
CA ASN A 27 -6.33 7.04 8.80
C ASN A 27 -5.79 8.36 8.21
N TRP A 28 -6.63 9.39 8.23
CA TRP A 28 -6.29 10.76 7.84
C TRP A 28 -6.48 11.70 9.02
N ALA A 29 -5.39 12.32 9.45
CA ALA A 29 -5.41 13.31 10.51
C ALA A 29 -5.32 14.73 9.94
N ALA A 30 -5.73 15.71 10.73
CA ALA A 30 -5.46 17.11 10.39
C ALA A 30 -3.95 17.31 10.28
N ALA A 31 -3.50 17.97 9.21
CA ALA A 31 -2.10 18.31 9.04
C ALA A 31 -1.61 19.22 10.18
N PRO A 32 -0.35 19.12 10.57
CA PRO A 32 0.21 20.05 11.52
C PRO A 32 0.11 21.49 10.97
N VAL A 33 -0.32 22.40 11.82
CA VAL A 33 -0.38 23.81 11.45
C VAL A 33 1.05 24.31 11.26
N ASN A 34 1.38 24.82 10.09
CA ASN A 34 2.71 25.36 9.80
C ASN A 34 3.84 24.35 10.08
N GLY A 35 3.67 23.09 9.69
CA GLY A 35 4.59 22.04 10.07
C GLY A 35 5.32 21.40 8.89
N THR A 36 6.49 20.86 9.18
CA THR A 36 7.27 20.01 8.27
C THR A 36 7.23 18.57 8.76
N VAL A 37 6.92 17.66 7.83
CA VAL A 37 7.03 16.22 8.02
C VAL A 37 8.21 15.71 7.22
N SER A 38 9.03 14.87 7.83
CA SER A 38 10.14 14.18 7.18
C SER A 38 9.92 12.67 7.28
N ASN A 39 9.91 11.99 6.14
CA ASN A 39 9.80 10.55 6.06
C ASN A 39 11.07 9.95 5.48
N LEU A 40 11.60 8.93 6.14
CA LEU A 40 12.62 8.07 5.60
C LEU A 40 11.94 6.87 4.96
N LEU A 41 12.12 6.70 3.66
CA LEU A 41 11.44 5.71 2.84
C LEU A 41 12.44 4.70 2.30
N SER A 42 12.04 3.44 2.20
CA SER A 42 12.83 2.43 1.53
C SER A 42 12.28 2.10 0.15
N VAL A 43 13.18 2.02 -0.83
CA VAL A 43 12.92 1.54 -2.19
C VAL A 43 13.88 0.39 -2.46
N GLU A 44 13.36 -0.77 -2.85
CA GLU A 44 14.20 -1.97 -2.98
C GLU A 44 14.94 -2.09 -4.29
N ASP A 45 14.45 -1.43 -5.30
CA ASP A 45 14.93 -1.57 -6.66
C ASP A 45 15.86 -0.41 -7.04
N ASP A 46 16.72 -0.66 -8.01
CA ASP A 46 17.42 0.40 -8.71
C ASP A 46 16.44 1.14 -9.61
N PHE A 47 16.49 2.45 -9.61
CA PHE A 47 15.60 3.28 -10.40
C PHE A 47 16.38 4.36 -11.19
N ASP A 48 15.87 4.69 -12.38
CA ASP A 48 16.37 5.80 -13.19
C ASP A 48 15.65 7.12 -12.87
N LEU A 49 14.36 7.01 -12.63
CA LEU A 49 13.46 8.13 -12.34
C LEU A 49 12.54 7.73 -11.17
N ILE A 50 12.15 8.73 -10.40
CA ILE A 50 11.23 8.60 -9.29
C ILE A 50 10.21 9.74 -9.31
N ARG A 51 8.99 9.46 -8.85
CA ARG A 51 8.00 10.47 -8.52
C ARG A 51 7.24 10.11 -7.26
N LEU A 52 6.64 11.09 -6.65
CA LEU A 52 5.85 10.94 -5.44
C LEU A 52 4.35 10.97 -5.79
N VAL A 53 3.57 10.17 -5.08
CA VAL A 53 2.11 10.15 -5.18
C VAL A 53 1.54 10.80 -3.93
N PHE A 54 0.71 11.80 -4.12
CA PHE A 54 -0.03 12.47 -3.06
C PHE A 54 -1.50 12.14 -3.18
N GLY A 55 -2.25 12.36 -2.10
CA GLY A 55 -3.67 12.08 -2.16
C GLY A 55 -4.48 12.86 -1.15
N ASN A 56 -5.79 12.81 -1.34
CA ASN A 56 -6.78 13.35 -0.45
C ASN A 56 -8.03 12.46 -0.50
N ASP A 57 -8.49 12.00 0.64
CA ASP A 57 -9.74 11.24 0.79
C ASP A 57 -10.80 12.02 1.55
N THR A 58 -10.56 13.29 1.83
CA THR A 58 -11.44 14.15 2.62
C THR A 58 -12.30 15.04 1.75
N ALA A 59 -13.43 15.49 2.29
CA ALA A 59 -14.32 16.45 1.64
C ALA A 59 -13.76 17.90 1.62
N ALA A 60 -12.56 18.11 2.11
CA ALA A 60 -11.87 19.40 2.07
C ALA A 60 -10.68 19.35 1.11
N VAL A 61 -10.37 20.49 0.51
CA VAL A 61 -9.16 20.65 -0.31
C VAL A 61 -7.91 20.47 0.58
N SER A 62 -6.91 19.76 0.08
CA SER A 62 -5.62 19.64 0.74
C SER A 62 -4.54 20.39 -0.04
N VAL A 63 -3.61 21.05 0.66
CA VAL A 63 -2.53 21.80 0.03
C VAL A 63 -1.19 21.28 0.51
N VAL A 64 -0.33 20.91 -0.43
CA VAL A 64 1.08 20.64 -0.24
C VAL A 64 1.83 21.89 -0.67
N ASN A 65 2.47 22.61 0.26
CA ASN A 65 3.10 23.88 -0.05
C ASN A 65 4.48 23.71 -0.69
N ASN A 66 5.26 22.75 -0.18
CA ASN A 66 6.60 22.50 -0.70
C ASN A 66 7.07 21.11 -0.33
N VAL A 67 7.84 20.46 -1.21
CA VAL A 67 8.42 19.12 -0.99
C VAL A 67 9.84 19.08 -1.52
N ILE A 68 10.74 18.50 -0.74
CA ILE A 68 12.12 18.18 -1.15
C ILE A 68 12.41 16.71 -0.91
N LEU A 69 13.31 16.15 -1.71
CA LEU A 69 13.68 14.74 -1.69
C LEU A 69 15.20 14.62 -1.74
N ALA A 70 15.76 13.72 -0.96
CA ALA A 70 17.19 13.38 -1.03
C ALA A 70 17.41 11.88 -0.80
N PRO A 71 18.37 11.25 -1.50
CA PRO A 71 18.81 9.92 -1.12
C PRO A 71 19.60 9.99 0.19
N THR A 72 19.57 8.91 0.98
CA THR A 72 20.39 8.79 2.18
C THR A 72 20.96 7.39 2.34
N ALA A 73 22.15 7.26 2.89
CA ALA A 73 22.74 6.00 3.25
C ALA A 73 22.55 5.66 4.75
N ASN A 74 22.06 6.63 5.54
CA ASN A 74 21.87 6.44 6.98
C ASN A 74 20.41 6.08 7.31
N PRO A 75 20.14 4.85 7.77
CA PRO A 75 18.79 4.44 8.18
C PRO A 75 18.36 4.98 9.55
N ASN A 76 19.27 5.57 10.32
CA ASN A 76 19.06 5.99 11.70
C ASN A 76 18.89 7.50 11.85
N ASP A 77 19.02 8.26 10.78
CA ASP A 77 18.83 9.71 10.78
C ASP A 77 17.68 10.11 9.84
N GLY A 78 16.55 10.46 10.42
CA GLY A 78 15.38 10.98 9.68
C GLY A 78 15.40 12.51 9.51
N VAL A 79 16.44 13.17 9.99
CA VAL A 79 16.57 14.62 9.97
C VAL A 79 17.50 15.08 8.86
N ASN A 80 18.63 14.43 8.67
CA ASN A 80 19.63 14.85 7.68
C ASN A 80 19.93 13.74 6.67
N PRO A 81 19.84 14.00 5.37
CA PRO A 81 20.28 13.03 4.39
C PRO A 81 21.81 12.97 4.36
N LEU A 82 22.36 11.80 4.67
CA LEU A 82 23.79 11.57 4.75
C LEU A 82 24.22 10.50 3.76
N ASN A 83 25.40 10.66 3.15
CA ASN A 83 26.02 9.58 2.38
C ASN A 83 26.70 8.55 3.27
N GLY A 84 27.30 7.51 2.67
CA GLY A 84 27.96 6.43 3.40
C GLY A 84 29.17 6.87 4.23
N SER A 85 29.72 8.07 4.00
CA SER A 85 30.81 8.66 4.80
C SER A 85 30.30 9.64 5.88
N GLY A 86 28.99 9.81 6.00
CA GLY A 86 28.39 10.77 6.95
C GLY A 86 28.35 12.21 6.46
N ALA A 87 28.70 12.48 5.20
CA ALA A 87 28.60 13.81 4.63
C ALA A 87 27.16 14.10 4.16
N ALA A 88 26.74 15.37 4.26
CA ALA A 88 25.42 15.81 3.83
C ALA A 88 25.20 15.60 2.32
N VAL A 89 23.99 15.16 1.97
CA VAL A 89 23.55 15.00 0.58
C VAL A 89 22.64 16.16 0.20
N ALA A 90 22.80 16.64 -1.03
CA ALA A 90 21.98 17.74 -1.54
C ALA A 90 20.50 17.31 -1.71
N TRP A 91 19.62 18.24 -1.39
CA TRP A 91 18.18 18.11 -1.62
C TRP A 91 17.83 18.41 -3.08
N THR A 92 16.88 17.65 -3.60
CA THR A 92 16.23 17.90 -4.89
C THR A 92 14.85 18.47 -4.64
N GLN A 93 14.54 19.60 -5.28
CA GLN A 93 13.22 20.19 -5.25
C GLN A 93 12.23 19.31 -6.00
N VAL A 94 11.11 19.00 -5.38
CA VAL A 94 9.98 18.32 -6.04
C VAL A 94 9.11 19.37 -6.70
N THR A 95 8.70 19.11 -7.94
CA THR A 95 7.84 20.00 -8.72
C THR A 95 6.59 19.26 -9.21
N PHE A 96 5.58 20.03 -9.58
CA PHE A 96 4.28 19.55 -10.03
C PHE A 96 3.89 20.22 -11.34
N ASN A 97 4.02 19.47 -12.43
CA ASN A 97 3.52 19.87 -13.73
C ASN A 97 2.13 19.29 -13.99
N ALA A 98 1.52 19.76 -15.05
CA ALA A 98 0.20 19.27 -15.47
C ALA A 98 -0.80 19.16 -14.30
N ASN A 99 -0.69 20.03 -13.30
CA ASN A 99 -1.53 20.05 -12.09
C ASN A 99 -1.58 18.70 -11.37
N GLY A 100 -0.48 17.95 -11.34
CA GLY A 100 -0.39 16.66 -10.67
C GLY A 100 -1.01 15.50 -11.45
N ALA A 101 -1.16 15.60 -12.76
CA ALA A 101 -1.68 14.51 -13.60
C ALA A 101 -0.71 13.31 -13.70
N ASP A 102 -1.26 12.14 -14.00
CA ASP A 102 -0.46 10.94 -14.29
C ASP A 102 0.16 11.04 -15.69
N VAL A 103 1.41 11.45 -15.76
CA VAL A 103 2.16 11.54 -17.01
C VAL A 103 3.20 10.41 -17.11
N LEU A 104 3.59 10.09 -18.34
CA LEU A 104 4.63 9.09 -18.59
C LEU A 104 6.00 9.57 -18.09
N PRO A 105 6.92 8.66 -17.75
CA PRO A 105 8.26 9.01 -17.34
C PRO A 105 8.96 9.87 -18.40
N SER A 106 9.49 11.01 -17.97
CA SER A 106 10.26 11.92 -18.79
C SER A 106 11.60 12.21 -18.13
N ALA A 107 12.68 12.18 -18.92
CA ALA A 107 14.02 12.51 -18.45
C ALA A 107 14.20 14.00 -18.16
N THR A 108 13.33 14.85 -18.69
CA THR A 108 13.37 16.30 -18.50
C THR A 108 12.11 16.72 -17.76
N PRO A 109 12.18 16.98 -16.45
CA PRO A 109 11.06 17.61 -15.77
C PRO A 109 10.87 18.99 -16.39
N ALA A 110 9.71 19.25 -16.92
CA ALA A 110 9.38 20.62 -17.28
C ALA A 110 9.15 21.37 -15.96
N GLY A 111 9.90 22.43 -15.69
CA GLY A 111 9.83 23.18 -14.43
C GLY A 111 8.39 23.53 -14.06
N GLY A 112 7.87 22.86 -13.04
CA GLY A 112 6.52 23.02 -12.52
C GLY A 112 6.47 23.89 -11.27
N THR A 113 5.27 24.02 -10.70
CA THR A 113 5.10 24.69 -9.40
C THR A 113 5.70 23.83 -8.28
N VAL A 114 6.12 24.48 -7.20
CA VAL A 114 6.59 23.77 -5.99
C VAL A 114 5.47 23.42 -5.03
N SER A 115 4.25 23.90 -5.31
CA SER A 115 3.05 23.62 -4.52
C SER A 115 2.03 22.83 -5.32
N LEU A 116 1.23 22.03 -4.63
CA LEU A 116 0.16 21.23 -5.19
C LEU A 116 -1.12 21.46 -4.39
N THR A 117 -2.22 21.78 -5.08
CA THR A 117 -3.56 21.77 -4.50
C THR A 117 -4.26 20.49 -4.91
N ILE A 118 -4.61 19.66 -3.93
CA ILE A 118 -5.30 18.40 -4.14
C ILE A 118 -6.79 18.63 -3.90
N PRO A 119 -7.66 18.45 -4.91
CA PRO A 119 -9.09 18.62 -4.75
C PRO A 119 -9.68 17.79 -3.63
N ALA A 120 -10.82 18.22 -3.10
CA ALA A 120 -11.61 17.41 -2.20
C ALA A 120 -12.05 16.11 -2.88
N ALA A 121 -12.05 15.02 -2.15
CA ALA A 121 -12.66 13.77 -2.60
C ALA A 121 -14.19 13.92 -2.65
N THR A 122 -14.82 13.32 -3.64
CA THR A 122 -16.29 13.31 -3.74
C THR A 122 -16.95 12.51 -2.62
N ASN A 123 -16.23 11.53 -2.11
CA ASN A 123 -16.53 10.79 -0.88
C ASN A 123 -15.23 10.22 -0.32
N ALA A 124 -15.24 9.85 0.95
CA ALA A 124 -14.05 9.32 1.65
C ALA A 124 -13.46 8.02 1.03
N ASN A 125 -14.25 7.33 0.21
CA ASN A 125 -13.85 6.06 -0.41
C ASN A 125 -13.44 6.21 -1.89
N SER A 126 -13.48 7.43 -2.41
CA SER A 126 -13.03 7.76 -3.77
C SER A 126 -11.91 8.80 -3.68
N PRO A 127 -10.73 8.39 -3.23
CA PRO A 127 -9.63 9.30 -2.98
C PRO A 127 -9.12 9.91 -4.27
N VAL A 128 -8.82 11.21 -4.21
CA VAL A 128 -8.08 11.89 -5.27
C VAL A 128 -6.61 11.53 -5.16
N ARG A 129 -5.97 11.23 -6.28
CA ARG A 129 -4.52 10.96 -6.37
C ARG A 129 -3.88 11.92 -7.36
N MET A 130 -2.76 12.49 -6.96
CA MET A 130 -1.98 13.43 -7.77
C MET A 130 -0.49 13.09 -7.68
N PHE A 131 0.26 13.51 -8.68
CA PHE A 131 1.64 13.08 -8.88
C PHE A 131 2.58 14.28 -8.94
N SER A 132 3.79 14.10 -8.40
CA SER A 132 4.89 14.99 -8.74
C SER A 132 5.40 14.72 -10.16
N ASP A 133 6.22 15.63 -10.66
CA ASP A 133 7.03 15.35 -11.83
C ASP A 133 7.95 14.15 -11.60
N TRP A 134 8.36 13.51 -12.69
CA TRP A 134 9.42 12.52 -12.68
C TRP A 134 10.77 13.20 -12.45
N MET A 135 11.56 12.68 -11.53
CA MET A 135 12.83 13.27 -11.12
C MET A 135 13.97 12.26 -11.27
N ARG A 136 15.15 12.74 -11.66
CA ARG A 136 16.38 11.98 -11.51
C ARG A 136 16.94 12.20 -10.10
N VAL A 137 17.02 11.13 -9.35
CA VAL A 137 17.64 11.14 -8.03
C VAL A 137 18.64 9.99 -7.98
N SER A 138 19.89 10.29 -7.70
CA SER A 138 20.91 9.27 -7.55
C SER A 138 20.59 8.41 -6.33
N SER A 139 20.52 7.10 -6.48
CA SER A 139 20.43 6.19 -5.34
C SER A 139 21.77 6.09 -4.63
N LEU A 140 21.75 5.99 -3.31
CA LEU A 140 22.94 5.71 -2.50
C LEU A 140 22.85 4.31 -1.89
N PRO A 141 23.95 3.56 -1.87
CA PRO A 141 23.98 2.32 -1.11
C PRO A 141 23.84 2.64 0.38
N ARG A 142 23.22 1.74 1.12
CA ARG A 142 23.17 1.84 2.58
C ARG A 142 24.55 1.66 3.19
N SER A 143 24.80 2.34 4.28
CA SER A 143 26.07 2.22 5.03
C SER A 143 26.30 0.85 5.63
N ASP A 144 25.23 0.07 5.87
CA ASP A 144 25.27 -1.30 6.37
C ASP A 144 25.46 -2.35 5.26
N GLY A 145 25.69 -1.94 4.02
CA GLY A 145 25.83 -2.82 2.87
C GLY A 145 24.53 -3.46 2.38
N GLY A 146 23.39 -3.09 2.94
CA GLY A 146 22.08 -3.61 2.55
C GLY A 146 21.69 -3.19 1.13
N ALA A 147 20.84 -4.01 0.49
CA ALA A 147 20.37 -3.76 -0.88
C ALA A 147 19.33 -2.64 -0.99
N LEU A 148 18.73 -2.22 0.13
CA LEU A 148 17.69 -1.20 0.13
C LEU A 148 18.24 0.19 -0.18
N ARG A 149 17.52 0.89 -1.01
CA ARG A 149 17.74 2.31 -1.28
C ARG A 149 16.89 3.14 -0.35
N LEU A 150 17.46 4.12 0.32
CA LEU A 150 16.76 4.99 1.23
C LEU A 150 16.59 6.37 0.62
N LEU A 151 15.40 6.91 0.77
CA LEU A 151 15.02 8.25 0.33
C LEU A 151 14.42 8.99 1.53
N MET A 152 14.89 10.20 1.75
CA MET A 152 14.29 11.13 2.68
C MET A 152 13.40 12.10 1.93
N VAL A 153 12.14 12.20 2.32
CA VAL A 153 11.18 13.14 1.76
C VAL A 153 10.72 14.08 2.86
N ARG A 154 10.84 15.36 2.62
CA ARG A 154 10.28 16.40 3.49
C ARG A 154 9.15 17.13 2.79
N GLN A 155 8.05 17.29 3.49
CA GLN A 155 6.90 18.07 3.04
C GLN A 155 6.61 19.16 4.06
N PHE A 156 6.48 20.39 3.57
CA PHE A 156 5.95 21.49 4.34
C PHE A 156 4.50 21.75 3.98
N THR A 157 3.71 21.99 5.01
CA THR A 157 2.30 22.34 4.88
C THR A 157 2.03 23.54 5.77
N ALA A 158 1.80 24.69 5.15
CA ALA A 158 1.31 25.88 5.83
C ALA A 158 -0.21 25.79 5.88
N VAL A 159 -0.78 25.55 7.03
CA VAL A 159 -2.18 25.14 7.12
C VAL A 159 -3.10 26.26 7.54
N SER A 160 -4.17 26.35 6.80
CA SER A 160 -5.50 26.63 7.36
C SER A 160 -6.11 25.28 7.72
N GLY A 161 -6.80 25.10 8.84
CA GLY A 161 -7.24 23.84 9.46
C GLY A 161 -8.07 22.83 8.64
N THR A 162 -7.93 22.82 7.32
CA THR A 162 -8.64 21.94 6.39
C THR A 162 -7.73 20.93 5.69
N SER A 163 -6.43 21.14 5.68
CA SER A 163 -5.49 20.17 5.07
C SER A 163 -5.39 18.91 5.92
N ARG A 164 -5.36 17.77 5.27
CA ARG A 164 -5.23 16.46 5.90
C ARG A 164 -3.96 15.77 5.42
N MET A 165 -3.36 14.99 6.29
CA MET A 165 -2.24 14.12 5.96
C MET A 165 -2.58 12.67 6.25
N PRO A 166 -2.09 11.74 5.42
CA PRO A 166 -2.14 10.32 5.73
C PRO A 166 -1.44 10.04 7.06
N PHE A 167 -2.02 9.13 7.83
CA PHE A 167 -1.57 8.83 9.18
C PHE A 167 -1.53 7.31 9.37
N ALA A 168 -0.40 6.79 9.83
CA ALA A 168 -0.21 5.38 10.12
C ALA A 168 -0.29 5.17 11.64
N GLN A 169 -1.46 4.83 12.16
CA GLN A 169 -1.70 4.84 13.60
C GLN A 169 -1.32 3.54 14.31
N SER A 170 -1.60 2.38 13.73
CA SER A 170 -1.65 1.15 14.51
C SER A 170 -0.54 0.15 14.22
N VAL A 171 0.20 0.33 13.16
CA VAL A 171 1.12 -0.69 12.64
C VAL A 171 2.57 -0.22 12.52
N LEU A 172 2.80 1.07 12.68
CA LEU A 172 4.12 1.66 12.53
C LEU A 172 4.42 2.51 13.75
N GLN A 173 5.11 1.91 14.71
CA GLN A 173 5.95 2.73 15.60
C GLN A 173 7.23 3.02 14.81
N PRO A 174 7.43 4.24 14.31
CA PRO A 174 8.52 4.55 13.36
C PRO A 174 9.91 4.19 13.88
N TRP A 175 10.07 4.18 15.20
CA TRP A 175 11.33 3.88 15.90
C TRP A 175 11.62 2.39 16.11
N LEU A 176 10.66 1.49 15.85
CA LEU A 176 10.84 0.05 16.07
C LEU A 176 11.09 -0.72 14.78
N ILE A 177 11.28 -0.04 13.67
CA ILE A 177 11.33 -0.68 12.36
C ILE A 177 12.75 -1.14 12.05
N PRO A 178 13.03 -2.45 12.05
CA PRO A 178 14.30 -2.97 11.57
C PRO A 178 14.52 -2.65 10.09
N ALA A 179 15.76 -2.62 9.68
CA ALA A 179 16.27 -2.15 8.41
C ALA A 179 15.74 -2.83 7.11
N VAL A 180 14.75 -3.72 7.18
CA VAL A 180 14.26 -4.51 6.03
C VAL A 180 12.83 -4.09 5.71
N ASN A 181 12.66 -2.91 5.13
CA ASN A 181 11.33 -2.38 4.77
C ASN A 181 11.17 -2.17 3.29
N ARG A 182 10.42 -3.04 2.70
CA ARG A 182 10.09 -3.02 1.28
C ARG A 182 8.98 -2.02 1.02
N GLY A 183 9.37 -0.82 0.53
CA GLY A 183 8.43 0.24 0.20
C GLY A 183 7.63 0.77 1.38
N ARG A 184 8.29 1.04 2.51
CA ARG A 184 7.67 1.60 3.70
C ARG A 184 8.35 2.86 4.18
N VAL A 185 7.61 3.62 4.96
CA VAL A 185 8.21 4.63 5.84
C VAL A 185 9.01 3.90 6.91
N VAL A 186 10.31 4.08 6.90
CA VAL A 186 11.22 3.50 7.88
C VAL A 186 11.19 4.33 9.15
N GLN A 187 11.10 5.65 9.00
CA GLN A 187 10.99 6.63 10.08
C GLN A 187 10.14 7.81 9.62
N SER A 188 9.42 8.40 10.55
CA SER A 188 8.67 9.64 10.33
C SER A 188 8.91 10.61 11.47
N TYR A 189 9.14 11.86 11.12
CA TYR A 189 9.38 12.95 12.06
C TYR A 189 8.52 14.15 11.72
N VAL A 190 8.16 14.92 12.71
CA VAL A 190 7.45 16.19 12.54
C VAL A 190 8.14 17.29 13.36
N GLN A 191 8.16 18.48 12.79
CA GLN A 191 8.49 19.70 13.50
C GLN A 191 7.40 20.74 13.23
N PHE A 192 6.69 21.11 14.27
CA PHE A 192 5.58 22.07 14.19
C PHE A 192 6.11 23.50 14.09
N ASN A 193 5.36 24.35 13.39
CA ASN A 193 5.64 25.77 13.21
C ASN A 193 6.99 26.09 12.53
N VAL A 194 7.49 25.18 11.72
CA VAL A 194 8.76 25.32 11.01
C VAL A 194 8.60 24.96 9.55
N ASP A 195 9.08 25.80 8.66
CA ASP A 195 9.35 25.47 7.27
C ASP A 195 10.77 24.90 7.14
N GLY A 196 10.90 23.61 7.36
CA GLY A 196 12.14 22.88 7.19
C GLY A 196 12.38 22.41 5.75
N VAL A 197 11.57 22.88 4.79
CA VAL A 197 11.75 22.61 3.36
C VAL A 197 12.45 23.78 2.69
N SER A 198 11.93 24.99 2.85
CA SER A 198 12.59 26.21 2.30
C SER A 198 13.93 26.48 2.98
N THR A 199 14.07 26.12 4.25
CA THR A 199 15.32 26.20 5.00
C THR A 199 15.59 24.89 5.72
N PRO A 200 16.19 23.88 5.07
CA PRO A 200 16.35 22.53 5.62
C PRO A 200 17.06 22.47 6.98
N ALA A 201 18.00 23.41 7.27
CA ALA A 201 18.69 23.49 8.54
C ALA A 201 17.79 23.82 9.74
N ASN A 202 16.61 24.39 9.50
CA ASN A 202 15.65 24.69 10.57
C ASN A 202 14.93 23.44 11.07
N PHE A 203 14.97 22.34 10.32
CA PHE A 203 14.42 21.05 10.76
C PHE A 203 15.42 20.31 11.66
N ASN A 204 15.54 20.72 12.91
CA ASN A 204 16.58 20.29 13.83
C ASN A 204 16.10 19.83 15.21
N SER A 205 14.83 20.07 15.54
CA SER A 205 14.19 19.63 16.79
C SER A 205 12.94 18.80 16.54
N ALA A 206 12.97 18.03 15.44
CA ALA A 206 11.87 17.17 15.05
C ALA A 206 11.68 16.01 16.02
N VAL A 207 10.43 15.67 16.27
CA VAL A 207 10.05 14.53 17.11
C VAL A 207 9.51 13.39 16.23
N PRO A 208 9.72 12.13 16.63
CA PRO A 208 9.09 11.00 15.95
C PRO A 208 7.56 11.16 15.92
N TYR A 209 6.95 10.88 14.77
CA TYR A 209 5.50 10.99 14.60
C TYR A 209 4.99 10.02 13.52
N TRP A 210 3.67 9.98 13.31
CA TRP A 210 3.02 8.99 12.44
C TRP A 210 2.49 9.57 11.13
N PHE A 211 2.78 10.82 10.81
CA PHE A 211 2.40 11.39 9.53
C PHE A 211 3.21 10.78 8.40
N VAL A 212 2.53 10.46 7.31
CA VAL A 212 3.12 9.95 6.09
C VAL A 212 2.86 10.95 4.97
N ALA A 213 3.91 11.43 4.39
CA ALA A 213 3.88 12.29 3.21
C ALA A 213 5.04 11.86 2.31
N PRO A 214 4.84 11.37 1.14
CA PRO A 214 3.65 11.12 0.32
C PRO A 214 2.96 9.78 0.62
N LEU A 215 1.86 9.47 -0.10
CA LEU A 215 1.14 8.20 -0.01
C LEU A 215 1.91 7.02 -0.58
N ALA A 216 2.59 7.26 -1.70
CA ALA A 216 3.34 6.27 -2.42
C ALA A 216 4.50 6.89 -3.16
N VAL A 217 5.46 6.04 -3.51
CA VAL A 217 6.53 6.35 -4.46
C VAL A 217 6.29 5.50 -5.70
N GLN A 218 6.39 6.14 -6.86
CA GLN A 218 6.52 5.43 -8.12
C GLN A 218 7.92 5.64 -8.67
N TYR A 219 8.51 4.59 -9.20
CA TYR A 219 9.83 4.65 -9.79
C TYR A 219 9.87 3.86 -11.09
N TYR A 220 10.68 4.36 -12.01
CA TYR A 220 10.98 3.71 -13.27
C TYR A 220 12.27 2.93 -13.10
N SER A 221 12.17 1.63 -13.25
CA SER A 221 13.27 0.69 -13.02
C SER A 221 13.55 -0.12 -14.29
N ARG A 222 14.80 -0.50 -14.48
CA ARG A 222 15.23 -1.42 -15.56
C ARG A 222 15.28 -2.87 -15.12
N THR A 223 15.12 -3.14 -13.84
CA THR A 223 15.16 -4.49 -13.33
C THR A 223 13.82 -5.19 -13.49
N ARG A 224 13.85 -6.53 -13.39
CA ARG A 224 12.64 -7.36 -13.40
C ARG A 224 12.04 -7.37 -12.00
N GLY A 225 11.32 -6.34 -11.64
CA GLY A 225 10.54 -6.31 -10.41
C GLY A 225 9.06 -6.54 -10.68
N ALA A 226 8.26 -6.56 -9.60
CA ALA A 226 6.80 -6.62 -9.67
C ALA A 226 6.16 -5.67 -8.66
N THR A 227 4.96 -5.21 -8.96
CA THR A 227 4.06 -4.55 -8.02
C THR A 227 2.94 -5.50 -7.63
N LEU A 228 2.88 -5.83 -6.34
CA LEU A 228 1.76 -6.54 -5.72
C LEU A 228 0.83 -5.51 -5.10
N SER A 229 -0.38 -5.37 -5.64
CA SER A 229 -1.42 -4.51 -5.07
C SER A 229 -2.43 -5.36 -4.32
N VAL A 230 -2.81 -4.95 -3.11
CA VAL A 230 -3.78 -5.68 -2.30
C VAL A 230 -4.85 -4.72 -1.78
N PHE A 231 -6.11 -5.16 -1.84
CA PHE A 231 -7.29 -4.37 -1.48
C PHE A 231 -8.12 -5.14 -0.47
N GLY A 232 -8.40 -4.52 0.67
CA GLY A 232 -9.13 -5.16 1.74
C GLY A 232 -9.35 -4.25 2.95
N ASP A 233 -9.66 -4.86 4.05
CA ASP A 233 -9.99 -4.23 5.34
C ASP A 233 -8.81 -4.25 6.34
N SER A 234 -9.14 -4.21 7.63
CA SER A 234 -8.18 -4.30 8.73
C SER A 234 -7.32 -5.56 8.71
N ILE A 235 -7.86 -6.67 8.23
CA ILE A 235 -7.13 -7.95 8.11
C ILE A 235 -6.05 -7.84 7.03
N THR A 236 -6.35 -7.19 5.93
CA THR A 236 -5.38 -6.88 4.88
C THR A 236 -4.36 -5.84 5.34
N ALA A 237 -4.77 -4.89 6.17
CA ALA A 237 -3.85 -3.94 6.81
C ALA A 237 -2.86 -4.60 7.78
N GLY A 238 -3.19 -5.77 8.33
CA GLY A 238 -2.39 -6.43 9.35
C GLY A 238 -2.71 -5.97 10.77
N ALA A 239 -3.96 -5.52 11.02
CA ALA A 239 -4.39 -5.09 12.35
C ALA A 239 -4.21 -6.17 13.41
N ARG A 240 -3.87 -5.78 14.64
CA ARG A 240 -3.55 -6.66 15.77
C ARG A 240 -2.28 -7.49 15.63
N SER A 241 -1.49 -7.34 14.58
CA SER A 241 -0.15 -7.88 14.59
C SER A 241 0.69 -7.16 15.66
N LEU A 242 1.47 -7.91 16.43
CA LEU A 242 2.34 -7.35 17.48
C LEU A 242 3.69 -6.92 16.91
N ALA A 243 4.16 -7.63 15.89
CA ALA A 243 5.36 -7.26 15.17
C ALA A 243 4.97 -6.40 13.95
N ASP A 244 5.63 -5.28 13.80
CA ASP A 244 5.57 -4.55 12.55
C ASP A 244 5.83 -5.51 11.40
N ARG A 245 4.92 -5.54 10.41
CA ARG A 245 5.08 -6.34 9.19
C ARG A 245 4.72 -7.81 9.27
N SER A 246 4.01 -8.24 10.28
CA SER A 246 3.43 -9.56 10.29
C SER A 246 2.10 -9.67 9.54
N GLY A 247 1.58 -8.59 8.98
CA GLY A 247 0.45 -8.65 8.05
C GLY A 247 0.76 -9.51 6.83
N TRP A 248 -0.18 -10.36 6.43
CA TRP A 248 0.02 -11.33 5.34
C TRP A 248 0.51 -10.74 4.00
N PRO A 249 0.07 -9.53 3.57
CA PRO A 249 0.55 -9.00 2.29
C PRO A 249 2.05 -8.71 2.32
N PHE A 250 2.49 -8.25 3.46
CA PHE A 250 3.88 -7.90 3.67
C PHE A 250 4.77 -9.13 3.76
N LEU A 251 4.34 -10.14 4.50
CA LEU A 251 5.05 -11.42 4.59
C LEU A 251 5.15 -12.08 3.21
N ALA A 252 4.07 -12.05 2.42
CA ALA A 252 4.05 -12.59 1.06
C ALA A 252 5.02 -11.82 0.15
N ALA A 253 4.93 -10.48 0.10
CA ALA A 253 5.83 -9.66 -0.71
C ALA A 253 7.30 -9.88 -0.33
N THR A 254 7.58 -9.96 0.97
CA THR A 254 8.94 -10.22 1.48
C THR A 254 9.48 -11.57 1.05
N SER A 255 8.67 -12.63 1.13
CA SER A 255 9.11 -13.97 0.79
C SER A 255 9.32 -14.19 -0.72
N LEU A 256 8.65 -13.38 -1.55
CA LEU A 256 8.73 -13.46 -3.01
C LEU A 256 9.83 -12.58 -3.59
N SER A 257 10.27 -11.58 -2.85
CA SER A 257 11.23 -10.61 -3.35
C SER A 257 12.67 -11.10 -3.20
N SER A 258 13.47 -10.76 -4.19
CA SER A 258 14.91 -10.94 -4.19
C SER A 258 15.57 -9.75 -4.89
N PRO A 259 16.90 -9.55 -4.77
CA PRO A 259 17.59 -8.50 -5.52
C PRO A 259 17.40 -8.61 -7.04
N ALA A 260 17.25 -9.82 -7.58
CA ALA A 260 17.00 -10.04 -9.00
C ALA A 260 15.54 -9.81 -9.41
N HIS A 261 14.62 -9.95 -8.47
CA HIS A 261 13.16 -9.81 -8.69
C HIS A 261 12.53 -9.13 -7.49
N PRO A 262 12.72 -7.82 -7.30
CA PRO A 262 12.11 -7.10 -6.20
C PRO A 262 10.58 -7.05 -6.37
N VAL A 263 9.84 -7.37 -5.30
CA VAL A 263 8.39 -7.29 -5.26
C VAL A 263 8.00 -6.13 -4.37
N GLN A 264 7.44 -5.09 -4.97
CA GLN A 264 6.93 -3.93 -4.25
C GLN A 264 5.49 -4.15 -3.82
N LEU A 265 5.15 -3.67 -2.64
CA LEU A 265 3.81 -3.79 -2.08
C LEU A 265 3.07 -2.45 -2.16
N PHE A 266 1.86 -2.48 -2.74
CA PHE A 266 0.87 -1.43 -2.67
C PHE A 266 -0.31 -1.94 -1.85
N ASN A 267 -0.28 -1.68 -0.54
CA ASN A 267 -1.30 -2.18 0.39
C ASN A 267 -2.41 -1.14 0.58
N GLN A 268 -3.61 -1.48 0.14
CA GLN A 268 -4.85 -0.73 0.33
C GLN A 268 -5.79 -1.42 1.34
N GLY A 269 -5.21 -2.12 2.30
CA GLY A 269 -5.96 -2.59 3.47
C GLY A 269 -6.17 -1.44 4.45
N TRP A 270 -7.42 -1.14 4.80
CA TRP A 270 -7.77 -0.06 5.73
C TRP A 270 -8.71 -0.57 6.80
N THR A 271 -8.47 -0.16 8.05
CA THR A 271 -9.30 -0.56 9.18
C THR A 271 -10.76 -0.10 9.01
N GLY A 272 -11.70 -1.00 9.27
CA GLY A 272 -13.13 -0.70 9.24
C GLY A 272 -13.76 -0.61 7.84
N GLN A 273 -13.03 -0.95 6.77
CA GLN A 273 -13.57 -0.89 5.41
C GLN A 273 -14.64 -1.95 5.17
N THR A 274 -15.78 -1.52 4.65
CA THR A 274 -16.82 -2.39 4.08
C THR A 274 -16.44 -2.79 2.65
N GLY A 275 -17.07 -3.83 2.11
CA GLY A 275 -16.89 -4.21 0.70
C GLY A 275 -17.23 -3.08 -0.28
N ALA A 276 -18.16 -2.18 0.09
CA ALA A 276 -18.43 -0.97 -0.70
C ALA A 276 -17.25 -0.01 -0.74
N ASN A 277 -16.60 0.18 0.40
CA ASN A 277 -15.45 1.08 0.53
C ASN A 277 -14.22 0.50 -0.16
N ILE A 278 -13.97 -0.80 0.01
CA ILE A 278 -12.89 -1.53 -0.69
C ILE A 278 -13.08 -1.39 -2.20
N TYR A 279 -14.31 -1.59 -2.69
CA TYR A 279 -14.63 -1.45 -4.11
C TYR A 279 -14.34 -0.03 -4.61
N ALA A 280 -14.86 1.00 -3.96
CA ALA A 280 -14.67 2.38 -4.37
C ALA A 280 -13.17 2.79 -4.38
N ASN A 281 -12.42 2.39 -3.36
CA ASN A 281 -10.97 2.63 -3.29
C ASN A 281 -10.22 1.89 -4.41
N ALA A 282 -10.56 0.63 -4.66
CA ALA A 282 -9.91 -0.15 -5.71
C ALA A 282 -10.21 0.42 -7.11
N VAL A 283 -11.45 0.81 -7.40
CA VAL A 283 -11.81 1.49 -8.66
C VAL A 283 -10.94 2.73 -8.89
N ALA A 284 -10.71 3.52 -7.85
CA ALA A 284 -9.91 4.74 -7.94
C ALA A 284 -8.39 4.48 -8.08
N THR A 285 -7.88 3.32 -7.62
CA THR A 285 -6.44 3.16 -7.40
C THR A 285 -5.80 1.96 -8.08
N VAL A 286 -6.55 0.95 -8.52
CA VAL A 286 -5.98 -0.26 -9.10
C VAL A 286 -5.12 0.02 -10.33
N ALA A 287 -5.64 0.79 -11.29
CA ALA A 287 -4.88 1.13 -12.49
C ALA A 287 -3.68 2.06 -12.19
N LEU A 288 -3.85 2.93 -11.19
CA LEU A 288 -2.82 3.87 -10.76
C LEU A 288 -1.62 3.15 -10.14
N SER A 289 -1.85 2.08 -9.40
CA SER A 289 -0.77 1.32 -8.76
C SER A 289 0.11 0.55 -9.74
N LYS A 290 -0.28 0.46 -11.01
CA LYS A 290 0.45 -0.28 -12.06
C LYS A 290 0.78 -1.71 -11.62
N PRO A 291 -0.20 -2.50 -11.17
CA PRO A 291 0.05 -3.80 -10.58
C PRO A 291 0.47 -4.85 -11.62
N ASP A 292 1.37 -5.75 -11.24
CA ASP A 292 1.57 -7.03 -11.93
C ASP A 292 0.60 -8.08 -11.39
N VAL A 293 0.32 -8.02 -10.08
CA VAL A 293 -0.67 -8.85 -9.39
C VAL A 293 -1.56 -7.97 -8.52
N ALA A 294 -2.86 -8.22 -8.54
CA ALA A 294 -3.83 -7.53 -7.69
C ALA A 294 -4.68 -8.52 -6.91
N CYS A 295 -4.65 -8.43 -5.58
CA CYS A 295 -5.42 -9.28 -4.68
C CYS A 295 -6.63 -8.52 -4.12
N PHE A 296 -7.80 -9.16 -4.12
CA PHE A 296 -9.05 -8.56 -3.68
C PHE A 296 -9.72 -9.41 -2.61
N ALA A 297 -10.03 -8.81 -1.45
CA ALA A 297 -10.91 -9.42 -0.47
C ALA A 297 -12.32 -9.57 -1.05
N THR A 298 -12.89 -10.77 -0.96
CA THR A 298 -14.22 -11.08 -1.52
C THR A 298 -15.35 -10.82 -0.55
N TRP A 299 -15.03 -10.61 0.73
CA TRP A 299 -15.93 -10.28 1.83
C TRP A 299 -15.14 -9.68 2.98
N THR A 300 -15.80 -8.89 3.83
CA THR A 300 -15.22 -8.29 5.03
C THR A 300 -16.14 -8.46 6.24
N PRO A 301 -15.61 -8.64 7.47
CA PRO A 301 -16.41 -8.63 8.69
C PRO A 301 -17.23 -7.36 8.90
N ASN A 302 -16.85 -6.27 8.22
CA ASN A 302 -17.52 -4.97 8.33
C ASN A 302 -18.81 -4.87 7.47
N ASP A 303 -19.08 -5.85 6.60
CA ASP A 303 -20.31 -5.93 5.80
C ASP A 303 -21.47 -6.45 6.66
N GLN A 304 -22.00 -5.57 7.50
CA GLN A 304 -23.13 -5.88 8.38
C GLN A 304 -24.40 -5.11 7.95
N PRO A 305 -25.58 -5.73 8.09
CA PRO A 305 -25.81 -7.12 8.50
C PRO A 305 -25.38 -8.11 7.41
N ALA A 306 -24.81 -9.24 7.84
CA ALA A 306 -24.48 -10.33 6.92
C ALA A 306 -25.78 -10.99 6.43
N THR A 307 -26.05 -10.83 5.13
CA THR A 307 -27.24 -11.36 4.43
C THR A 307 -26.82 -11.99 3.11
N GLN A 308 -27.71 -12.74 2.46
CA GLN A 308 -27.45 -13.26 1.12
C GLN A 308 -27.20 -12.11 0.13
N ALA A 309 -27.95 -11.01 0.23
CA ALA A 309 -27.79 -9.86 -0.64
C ALA A 309 -26.41 -9.18 -0.48
N THR A 310 -25.91 -9.03 0.76
CA THR A 310 -24.57 -8.50 0.99
C THR A 310 -23.49 -9.46 0.49
N ALA A 311 -23.67 -10.78 0.63
CA ALA A 311 -22.78 -11.79 0.08
C ALA A 311 -22.70 -11.73 -1.46
N ASP A 312 -23.86 -11.64 -2.11
CA ASP A 312 -23.96 -11.56 -3.57
C ASP A 312 -23.31 -10.27 -4.10
N LEU A 313 -23.53 -9.16 -3.42
CA LEU A 313 -22.97 -7.87 -3.79
C LEU A 313 -21.45 -7.82 -3.59
N SER A 314 -20.94 -8.34 -2.48
CA SER A 314 -19.49 -8.42 -2.22
C SER A 314 -18.79 -9.30 -3.25
N TRP A 315 -19.40 -10.43 -3.58
CA TRP A 315 -18.89 -11.30 -4.64
C TRP A 315 -18.86 -10.59 -6.01
N SER A 316 -19.96 -9.94 -6.42
CA SER A 316 -20.04 -9.24 -7.70
C SER A 316 -18.98 -8.15 -7.82
N ARG A 317 -18.79 -7.36 -6.76
CA ARG A 317 -17.74 -6.33 -6.69
C ARG A 317 -16.33 -6.91 -6.83
N ALA A 318 -16.04 -8.01 -6.14
CA ALA A 318 -14.72 -8.64 -6.23
C ALA A 318 -14.43 -9.15 -7.66
N VAL A 319 -15.42 -9.71 -8.34
CA VAL A 319 -15.30 -10.17 -9.75
C VAL A 319 -15.10 -8.97 -10.68
N GLU A 320 -15.84 -7.88 -10.49
CA GLU A 320 -15.67 -6.66 -11.28
C GLU A 320 -14.28 -6.05 -11.09
N LEU A 321 -13.78 -5.98 -9.85
CA LEU A 321 -12.43 -5.51 -9.56
C LEU A 321 -11.36 -6.40 -10.19
N ALA A 322 -11.57 -7.70 -10.19
CA ALA A 322 -10.68 -8.64 -10.86
C ALA A 322 -10.61 -8.38 -12.37
N GLU A 323 -11.74 -8.07 -13.00
CA GLU A 323 -11.77 -7.72 -14.42
C GLU A 323 -11.10 -6.37 -14.68
N MET A 324 -11.35 -5.37 -13.83
CA MET A 324 -10.64 -4.08 -13.90
C MET A 324 -9.12 -4.24 -13.79
N ALA A 325 -8.65 -5.09 -12.87
CA ALA A 325 -7.23 -5.40 -12.73
C ALA A 325 -6.68 -6.06 -13.99
N ARG A 326 -7.43 -6.96 -14.61
CA ARG A 326 -7.04 -7.61 -15.86
C ARG A 326 -6.95 -6.61 -17.02
N VAL A 327 -7.93 -5.72 -17.16
CA VAL A 327 -7.89 -4.63 -18.14
C VAL A 327 -6.71 -3.71 -17.85
N ALA A 328 -6.46 -3.44 -16.56
CA ALA A 328 -5.25 -2.77 -16.13
C ALA A 328 -3.99 -3.63 -16.36
N GLY A 329 -4.06 -4.94 -16.82
CA GLY A 329 -3.05 -5.94 -17.22
C GLY A 329 -2.35 -6.58 -16.02
N ALA A 330 -2.96 -6.57 -14.87
CA ALA A 330 -2.55 -7.37 -13.74
C ALA A 330 -3.15 -8.76 -13.80
N VAL A 331 -2.53 -9.70 -13.10
CA VAL A 331 -3.14 -10.99 -12.80
C VAL A 331 -3.96 -10.83 -11.51
N PRO A 332 -5.31 -10.95 -11.56
CA PRO A 332 -6.13 -10.85 -10.36
C PRO A 332 -6.10 -12.13 -9.54
N ILE A 333 -6.13 -11.97 -8.21
CA ILE A 333 -6.29 -13.04 -7.23
C ILE A 333 -7.44 -12.69 -6.31
N LEU A 334 -8.42 -13.58 -6.16
CA LEU A 334 -9.47 -13.46 -5.16
C LEU A 334 -9.03 -14.11 -3.84
N ILE A 335 -9.33 -13.42 -2.74
CA ILE A 335 -9.01 -13.87 -1.39
C ILE A 335 -10.31 -14.32 -0.71
N THR A 336 -10.38 -15.57 -0.25
CA THR A 336 -11.56 -16.05 0.49
C THR A 336 -11.67 -15.33 1.84
N PRO A 337 -12.92 -15.04 2.30
CA PRO A 337 -13.12 -14.44 3.62
C PRO A 337 -12.75 -15.43 4.73
N ILE A 338 -12.02 -14.96 5.73
CA ILE A 338 -11.67 -15.76 6.91
C ILE A 338 -12.88 -15.92 7.86
N PRO A 339 -12.89 -16.95 8.75
CA PRO A 339 -13.89 -17.03 9.81
C PRO A 339 -13.71 -15.90 10.83
N TYR A 340 -14.81 -15.47 11.48
CA TYR A 340 -14.76 -14.48 12.56
C TYR A 340 -15.93 -14.67 13.55
N ILE A 341 -15.78 -14.10 14.75
CA ILE A 341 -16.75 -14.24 15.83
C ILE A 341 -18.06 -13.46 15.56
N GLY A 342 -19.15 -13.89 16.20
CA GLY A 342 -20.41 -13.15 16.20
C GLY A 342 -21.38 -13.49 15.09
N LEU A 343 -21.02 -14.37 14.16
CA LEU A 343 -21.94 -14.86 13.14
C LEU A 343 -22.92 -15.89 13.72
N THR A 344 -24.21 -15.73 13.41
CA THR A 344 -25.19 -16.80 13.53
C THR A 344 -24.93 -17.87 12.47
N ALA A 345 -25.54 -19.06 12.63
CA ALA A 345 -25.44 -20.14 11.64
C ALA A 345 -25.88 -19.68 10.23
N ALA A 346 -26.94 -18.87 10.12
CA ALA A 346 -27.41 -18.33 8.85
C ALA A 346 -26.39 -17.36 8.23
N GLN A 347 -25.81 -16.49 9.03
CA GLN A 347 -24.80 -15.52 8.57
C GLN A 347 -23.50 -16.21 8.14
N GLU A 348 -23.08 -17.24 8.87
CA GLU A 348 -21.96 -18.10 8.48
C GLU A 348 -22.22 -18.81 7.15
N ALA A 349 -23.43 -19.27 6.90
CA ALA A 349 -23.79 -19.87 5.61
C ALA A 349 -23.64 -18.87 4.46
N PHE A 350 -23.97 -17.60 4.65
CA PHE A 350 -23.75 -16.56 3.64
C PHE A 350 -22.26 -16.32 3.39
N ARG A 351 -21.43 -16.21 4.43
CA ARG A 351 -19.99 -16.11 4.29
C ARG A 351 -19.42 -17.31 3.53
N LEU A 352 -19.80 -18.52 3.90
CA LEU A 352 -19.37 -19.75 3.24
C LEU A 352 -19.86 -19.83 1.78
N SER A 353 -20.99 -19.21 1.43
CA SER A 353 -21.41 -19.12 0.03
C SER A 353 -20.41 -18.37 -0.83
N VAL A 354 -19.79 -17.30 -0.29
CA VAL A 354 -18.70 -16.55 -0.99
C VAL A 354 -17.43 -17.41 -1.07
N VAL A 355 -17.04 -18.11 0.00
CA VAL A 355 -15.91 -19.06 -0.02
C VAL A 355 -16.11 -20.08 -1.13
N ASN A 356 -17.28 -20.73 -1.17
CA ASN A 356 -17.58 -21.79 -2.14
C ASN A 356 -17.57 -21.28 -3.59
N ARG A 357 -18.08 -20.06 -3.84
CA ARG A 357 -18.00 -19.43 -5.17
C ARG A 357 -16.56 -19.19 -5.59
N ALA A 358 -15.72 -18.67 -4.69
CA ALA A 358 -14.32 -18.47 -4.97
C ALA A 358 -13.61 -19.79 -5.30
N LEU A 359 -13.80 -20.84 -4.49
CA LEU A 359 -13.20 -22.14 -4.73
C LEU A 359 -13.69 -22.80 -6.02
N SER A 360 -14.97 -22.65 -6.34
CA SER A 360 -15.53 -23.13 -7.63
C SER A 360 -14.93 -22.40 -8.82
N THR A 361 -14.68 -21.10 -8.66
CA THR A 361 -14.02 -20.27 -9.69
C THR A 361 -12.56 -20.72 -9.91
N ALA A 362 -11.85 -21.05 -8.82
CA ALA A 362 -10.50 -21.63 -8.91
C ALA A 362 -10.51 -23.00 -9.60
N ALA A 363 -11.43 -23.88 -9.23
CA ALA A 363 -11.55 -25.23 -9.79
C ALA A 363 -11.87 -25.21 -11.30
N SER A 364 -12.61 -24.21 -11.77
CA SER A 364 -12.87 -24.00 -13.21
C SER A 364 -11.69 -23.41 -13.98
N GLY A 365 -10.61 -23.02 -13.29
CA GLY A 365 -9.48 -22.32 -13.89
C GLY A 365 -9.79 -20.88 -14.33
N SER A 366 -10.95 -20.34 -13.91
CA SER A 366 -11.41 -19.02 -14.35
C SER A 366 -10.63 -17.89 -13.71
N MET A 367 -10.13 -18.09 -12.47
CA MET A 367 -9.41 -17.08 -11.71
C MET A 367 -8.51 -17.73 -10.66
N LEU A 368 -7.43 -17.06 -10.31
CA LEU A 368 -6.61 -17.48 -9.18
C LEU A 368 -7.32 -17.12 -7.86
N VAL A 369 -7.26 -18.02 -6.91
CA VAL A 369 -7.88 -17.86 -5.59
C VAL A 369 -6.90 -18.29 -4.51
N ALA A 370 -6.79 -17.50 -3.45
CA ALA A 370 -6.08 -17.88 -2.23
C ALA A 370 -7.10 -18.21 -1.13
N ASP A 371 -7.11 -19.45 -0.67
CA ASP A 371 -8.05 -19.93 0.35
C ASP A 371 -7.56 -19.66 1.77
N MET A 372 -7.70 -18.43 2.21
CA MET A 372 -7.35 -18.05 3.58
C MET A 372 -8.34 -18.60 4.62
N ASN A 373 -9.57 -18.98 4.20
CA ASN A 373 -10.53 -19.59 5.11
C ASN A 373 -10.00 -20.91 5.68
N SER A 374 -9.49 -21.78 4.81
CA SER A 374 -8.99 -23.09 5.27
C SER A 374 -7.75 -22.97 6.16
N ALA A 375 -6.95 -21.91 6.00
CA ALA A 375 -5.75 -21.67 6.80
C ALA A 375 -6.07 -21.36 8.28
N LEU A 376 -7.23 -20.77 8.55
CA LEU A 376 -7.56 -20.24 9.88
C LEU A 376 -8.75 -20.90 10.56
N THR A 377 -9.56 -21.68 9.83
CA THR A 377 -10.80 -22.27 10.37
C THR A 377 -10.56 -23.43 11.33
N ASN A 378 -11.36 -23.50 12.39
CA ASN A 378 -11.39 -24.63 13.30
C ASN A 378 -12.32 -25.77 12.83
N GLY A 379 -12.95 -25.64 11.65
CA GLY A 379 -13.88 -26.62 11.10
C GLY A 379 -15.25 -26.69 11.80
N ALA A 380 -15.51 -25.87 12.82
CA ALA A 380 -16.82 -25.77 13.48
C ALA A 380 -17.83 -24.98 12.59
N PHE A 381 -19.11 -25.02 12.99
CA PHE A 381 -20.16 -24.25 12.34
C PHE A 381 -21.07 -23.60 13.40
N PRO A 382 -21.10 -22.26 13.50
CA PRO A 382 -20.29 -21.28 12.77
C PRO A 382 -18.79 -21.43 13.04
N ALA A 383 -17.98 -21.21 12.00
CA ALA A 383 -16.53 -21.33 12.10
C ALA A 383 -15.92 -20.21 12.97
N ARG A 384 -14.76 -20.51 13.53
CA ARG A 384 -13.95 -19.56 14.32
C ARG A 384 -12.51 -19.62 13.84
N ILE A 385 -11.79 -18.53 14.04
CA ILE A 385 -10.33 -18.56 13.95
C ILE A 385 -9.82 -19.57 15.00
N LEU A 386 -8.87 -20.40 14.59
CA LEU A 386 -8.17 -21.31 15.51
C LEU A 386 -7.53 -20.50 16.65
N PRO A 387 -7.64 -20.94 17.93
CA PRO A 387 -7.15 -20.14 19.07
C PRO A 387 -5.68 -19.69 18.97
N GLN A 388 -4.82 -20.53 18.39
CA GLN A 388 -3.40 -20.20 18.20
C GLN A 388 -3.18 -19.10 17.15
N PHE A 389 -4.17 -18.79 16.33
CA PHE A 389 -4.12 -17.79 15.26
C PHE A 389 -4.93 -16.54 15.57
N ASP A 390 -5.73 -16.56 16.64
CA ASP A 390 -6.56 -15.43 17.05
C ASP A 390 -5.76 -14.41 17.87
N SER A 391 -5.97 -13.14 17.63
CA SER A 391 -5.40 -12.06 18.45
C SER A 391 -6.11 -11.90 19.82
N GLY A 392 -7.19 -12.66 20.05
CA GLY A 392 -8.03 -12.61 21.24
C GLY A 392 -9.32 -11.81 21.06
N ASP A 393 -9.57 -11.24 19.90
CA ASP A 393 -10.83 -10.54 19.60
C ASP A 393 -11.78 -11.35 18.69
N GLY A 394 -11.36 -12.53 18.25
CA GLY A 394 -12.13 -13.43 17.42
C GLY A 394 -12.36 -12.99 15.98
N THR A 395 -11.73 -11.90 15.56
CA THR A 395 -11.90 -11.30 14.23
C THR A 395 -10.55 -11.11 13.52
N HIS A 396 -9.54 -10.65 14.24
CA HIS A 396 -8.23 -10.37 13.67
C HIS A 396 -7.25 -11.49 13.99
N PRO A 397 -6.48 -11.96 13.01
CA PRO A 397 -5.37 -12.87 13.26
C PRO A 397 -4.27 -12.22 14.11
N ASN A 398 -3.56 -13.03 14.89
CA ASN A 398 -2.27 -12.66 15.46
C ASN A 398 -1.14 -12.90 14.45
N ASP A 399 0.12 -12.68 14.84
CA ASP A 399 1.27 -12.84 13.95
C ASP A 399 1.37 -14.25 13.34
N ALA A 400 1.05 -15.30 14.10
CA ALA A 400 1.04 -16.68 13.60
C ALA A 400 -0.10 -16.90 12.60
N GLY A 401 -1.27 -16.30 12.84
CA GLY A 401 -2.40 -16.34 11.91
C GLY A 401 -2.07 -15.63 10.59
N TYR A 402 -1.45 -14.47 10.65
CA TYR A 402 -0.98 -13.77 9.43
C TYR A 402 0.09 -14.56 8.69
N ALA A 403 0.98 -15.25 9.39
CA ALA A 403 1.95 -16.14 8.76
C ALA A 403 1.28 -17.32 8.05
N ALA A 404 0.23 -17.91 8.66
CA ALA A 404 -0.57 -18.96 8.03
C ALA A 404 -1.28 -18.46 6.76
N MET A 405 -1.87 -17.26 6.79
CA MET A 405 -2.46 -16.62 5.61
C MET A 405 -1.42 -16.38 4.52
N ALA A 406 -0.24 -15.86 4.87
CA ALA A 406 0.85 -15.64 3.93
C ALA A 406 1.33 -16.94 3.29
N ALA A 407 1.39 -18.03 4.05
CA ALA A 407 1.78 -19.35 3.53
C ALA A 407 0.82 -19.86 2.44
N VAL A 408 -0.45 -19.54 2.52
CA VAL A 408 -1.46 -19.92 1.52
C VAL A 408 -1.43 -19.00 0.30
N VAL A 409 -1.28 -17.69 0.49
CA VAL A 409 -1.36 -16.73 -0.63
C VAL A 409 -0.07 -16.67 -1.44
N THR A 410 1.09 -16.86 -0.80
CA THR A 410 2.39 -16.73 -1.46
C THR A 410 2.57 -17.65 -2.68
N PRO A 411 2.21 -18.94 -2.62
CA PRO A 411 2.29 -19.81 -3.81
C PRO A 411 1.42 -19.32 -4.96
N VAL A 412 0.23 -18.77 -4.66
CA VAL A 412 -0.70 -18.24 -5.67
C VAL A 412 -0.12 -16.98 -6.33
N ILE A 413 0.45 -16.07 -5.53
CA ILE A 413 1.13 -14.89 -6.08
C ILE A 413 2.36 -15.30 -6.89
N ARG A 414 3.13 -16.28 -6.42
CA ARG A 414 4.29 -16.84 -7.15
C ARG A 414 3.88 -17.34 -8.52
N GLN A 415 2.78 -18.11 -8.59
CA GLN A 415 2.20 -18.58 -9.86
C GLN A 415 1.80 -17.40 -10.76
N ALA A 416 1.13 -16.39 -10.20
CA ALA A 416 0.71 -15.19 -10.95
C ALA A 416 1.89 -14.38 -11.51
N LEU A 417 3.01 -14.36 -10.79
CA LEU A 417 4.24 -13.67 -11.21
C LEU A 417 5.15 -14.52 -12.10
N ALA A 418 4.83 -15.79 -12.26
CA ALA A 418 5.68 -16.79 -12.96
C ALA A 418 7.12 -16.85 -12.38
N LEU A 419 7.23 -16.85 -11.05
CA LEU A 419 8.49 -16.92 -10.27
C LEU A 419 8.78 -18.35 -9.81
#